data_fd0f0d246b4a8b08f36edcbe135d92ef
#
_entry.id   fd0f0d246b4a8b08f36edcbe135d92ef
#
_cell.length_a   1.000
_cell.length_b   1.000
_cell.length_c   1.000
_cell.angle_alpha   90.00
_cell.angle_beta   90.00
_cell.angle_gamma   90.00
#
_symmetry.space_group_name_H-M   'P 1'
#
loop_
_entity.id
_entity.type
_entity.pdbx_description
1 polymer ?
#
loop_
_entity_poly.entity_id
_entity_poly.type
_entity_poly.pdbx_seq_one_letter_code
_entity_poly.pdbx_strand_id
1 'polypeptide(L)'
;MEKILWKLGQFFNGGYQLAVLDMAAGKRWRVKSFSSNLRYLKGENARNNHILIQPLEQAFYLMADDITPELLQRHHKLPSGTWKPGRMVVETSPENFQVWVHSHRPIPLEEKRYWLKKMKSDPGADPCNRWGRCPGFRNRKSKYRNSQGFYPLARLVWADWKYTANIPPTVFIKEPYESEHLSHLPLEGGVCRLPVFPRSHYDRGDESATDFAFSMALFRRGMGENEVRRHLLEQRTTWENHTNPKQNDAYLRRTISKAKRFVEAS
;
A
#
# COMPACT_ATOMS: atom_id res chain seq x y z
N MET A 1 27.01 3.50 5.62
CA MET A 1 25.82 4.09 5.04
C MET A 1 25.97 4.29 3.54
N GLU A 2 27.00 4.94 3.06
CA GLU A 2 27.24 5.23 1.63
C GLU A 2 27.12 4.01 0.72
N LYS A 3 27.78 2.89 1.08
CA LYS A 3 27.65 1.61 0.35
C LYS A 3 26.20 1.11 0.25
N ILE A 4 25.39 1.33 1.30
CA ILE A 4 23.97 0.97 1.28
C ILE A 4 23.22 1.84 0.28
N LEU A 5 23.47 3.14 0.32
CA LEU A 5 22.84 4.11 -0.56
C LEU A 5 23.17 3.87 -2.03
N TRP A 6 24.42 3.57 -2.31
CA TRP A 6 24.84 3.20 -3.65
C TRP A 6 24.06 1.96 -4.13
N LYS A 7 23.97 0.90 -3.32
CA LYS A 7 23.20 -0.31 -3.65
C LYS A 7 21.71 -0.02 -3.87
N LEU A 8 21.13 0.87 -3.06
CA LEU A 8 19.73 1.28 -3.24
C LEU A 8 19.54 2.03 -4.56
N GLY A 9 20.47 2.93 -4.90
CA GLY A 9 20.46 3.64 -6.20
C GLY A 9 20.59 2.70 -7.39
N GLN A 10 21.40 1.66 -7.27
CA GLN A 10 21.50 0.63 -8.31
C GLN A 10 20.24 -0.23 -8.42
N PHE A 11 19.64 -0.62 -7.30
CA PHE A 11 18.44 -1.44 -7.29
C PHE A 11 17.20 -0.69 -7.77
N PHE A 12 17.01 0.55 -7.33
CA PHE A 12 15.93 1.42 -7.78
C PHE A 12 16.38 2.25 -9.00
N ASN A 13 16.47 1.59 -10.14
CA ASN A 13 17.05 2.13 -11.38
C ASN A 13 16.46 3.48 -11.83
N GLY A 14 15.14 3.66 -11.69
CA GLY A 14 14.44 4.93 -11.93
C GLY A 14 14.55 5.93 -10.77
N GLY A 15 15.38 5.65 -9.77
CA GLY A 15 15.54 6.46 -8.57
C GLY A 15 14.56 6.10 -7.45
N TYR A 16 14.78 6.70 -6.30
CA TYR A 16 13.96 6.50 -5.11
C TYR A 16 13.77 7.79 -4.32
N GLN A 17 12.77 7.79 -3.48
CA GLN A 17 12.49 8.88 -2.53
C GLN A 17 12.53 8.37 -1.10
N LEU A 18 12.83 9.28 -0.17
CA LEU A 18 12.83 9.02 1.25
C LEU A 18 11.73 9.80 1.95
N ALA A 19 11.23 9.25 3.04
CA ALA A 19 10.31 9.95 3.92
C ALA A 19 10.67 9.69 5.39
N VAL A 20 10.34 10.67 6.20
CA VAL A 20 10.30 10.54 7.66
C VAL A 20 8.86 10.28 8.07
N LEU A 21 8.64 9.32 8.97
CA LEU A 21 7.34 9.02 9.55
C LEU A 21 7.42 9.15 11.07
N ASP A 22 6.71 10.15 11.60
CA ASP A 22 6.43 10.29 13.02
C ASP A 22 5.19 9.44 13.35
N MET A 23 5.41 8.35 14.10
CA MET A 23 4.34 7.44 14.49
C MET A 23 3.44 8.03 15.57
N ALA A 24 3.96 8.90 16.42
CA ALA A 24 3.18 9.51 17.50
C ALA A 24 2.20 10.55 16.94
N ALA A 25 2.65 11.36 15.98
CA ALA A 25 1.81 12.35 15.34
C ALA A 25 1.04 11.80 14.12
N GLY A 26 1.30 10.57 13.68
CA GLY A 26 0.73 9.99 12.44
C GLY A 26 1.12 10.77 11.17
N LYS A 27 2.21 11.55 11.23
CA LYS A 27 2.61 12.47 10.17
C LYS A 27 3.78 11.92 9.36
N ARG A 28 3.67 12.01 8.03
CA ARG A 28 4.72 11.62 7.11
C ARG A 28 5.07 12.78 6.18
N TRP A 29 6.36 13.00 5.95
CA TRP A 29 6.85 13.99 5.00
C TRP A 29 8.02 13.46 4.17
N ARG A 30 8.13 13.91 2.94
CA ARG A 30 9.18 13.50 2.00
C ARG A 30 10.44 14.34 2.22
N VAL A 31 11.58 13.72 1.96
CA VAL A 31 12.90 14.38 2.00
C VAL A 31 13.44 14.47 0.58
N LYS A 32 13.68 15.70 0.11
CA LYS A 32 13.95 15.99 -1.32
C LYS A 32 15.30 15.52 -1.85
N SER A 33 16.31 15.34 -1.01
CA SER A 33 17.65 14.90 -1.44
C SER A 33 18.30 14.06 -0.36
N PHE A 34 19.06 13.05 -0.76
CA PHE A 34 19.63 12.10 0.19
C PHE A 34 21.02 12.49 0.70
N SER A 35 21.96 12.80 -0.18
CA SER A 35 23.38 13.00 0.20
C SER A 35 23.58 14.18 1.15
N SER A 36 22.86 15.27 0.93
CA SER A 36 22.88 16.46 1.80
C SER A 36 22.09 16.29 3.10
N ASN A 37 21.17 15.31 3.17
CA ASN A 37 20.24 15.16 4.29
C ASN A 37 20.51 13.93 5.19
N LEU A 38 21.62 13.22 4.99
CA LEU A 38 21.92 12.05 5.81
C LEU A 38 22.00 12.37 7.32
N ARG A 39 22.60 13.51 7.66
CA ARG A 39 22.69 13.98 9.06
C ARG A 39 21.31 14.28 9.64
N TYR A 40 20.45 14.94 8.85
CA TYR A 40 19.08 15.21 9.22
C TYR A 40 18.29 13.90 9.46
N LEU A 41 18.36 12.94 8.52
CA LEU A 41 17.67 11.64 8.65
C LEU A 41 18.14 10.85 9.86
N LYS A 42 19.45 10.87 10.19
CA LYS A 42 19.97 10.27 11.42
C LYS A 42 19.39 10.97 12.67
N GLY A 43 19.29 12.28 12.65
CA GLY A 43 18.67 13.07 13.73
C GLY A 43 17.20 12.72 13.92
N GLU A 44 16.41 12.63 12.83
CA GLU A 44 15.01 12.22 12.88
C GLU A 44 14.85 10.78 13.39
N ASN A 45 15.71 9.87 12.94
CA ASN A 45 15.70 8.51 13.47
C ASN A 45 16.09 8.43 14.94
N ALA A 46 16.98 9.30 15.43
CA ALA A 46 17.31 9.40 16.86
C ALA A 46 16.12 9.92 17.70
N ARG A 47 15.28 10.78 17.11
CA ARG A 47 14.02 11.28 17.71
C ARG A 47 12.85 10.29 17.65
N ASN A 48 13.13 9.00 17.37
CA ASN A 48 12.16 7.92 17.23
C ASN A 48 11.31 7.94 15.96
N ASN A 49 11.63 8.77 14.99
CA ASN A 49 10.97 8.76 13.70
C ASN A 49 11.49 7.61 12.82
N HIS A 50 10.60 7.04 12.01
CA HIS A 50 10.99 6.05 11.02
C HIS A 50 11.51 6.69 9.73
N ILE A 51 12.54 6.11 9.17
CA ILE A 51 13.02 6.49 7.84
C ILE A 51 12.55 5.44 6.84
N LEU A 52 11.82 5.90 5.85
CA LEU A 52 11.17 5.08 4.85
C LEU A 52 11.76 5.34 3.46
N ILE A 53 11.66 4.33 2.60
CA ILE A 53 12.10 4.37 1.20
C ILE A 53 11.01 3.87 0.27
N GLN A 54 10.92 4.47 -0.91
CA GLN A 54 10.00 4.08 -1.97
C GLN A 54 10.63 4.35 -3.34
N PRO A 55 10.51 3.44 -4.34
CA PRO A 55 10.92 3.73 -5.72
C PRO A 55 10.08 4.85 -6.31
N LEU A 56 10.67 5.64 -7.22
CA LEU A 56 9.93 6.63 -8.01
C LEU A 56 9.00 5.93 -9.00
N GLU A 57 9.51 4.93 -9.71
CA GLU A 57 8.76 4.14 -10.69
C GLU A 57 8.04 2.95 -10.04
N GLN A 58 7.07 3.24 -9.19
CA GLN A 58 6.38 2.22 -8.38
C GLN A 58 5.72 1.11 -9.21
N ALA A 59 5.38 1.39 -10.48
CA ALA A 59 4.75 0.41 -11.37
C ALA A 59 5.58 -0.87 -11.54
N PHE A 60 6.91 -0.75 -11.52
CA PHE A 60 7.83 -1.88 -11.73
C PHE A 60 8.19 -2.64 -10.45
N TYR A 61 7.68 -2.23 -9.30
CA TYR A 61 8.08 -2.82 -8.02
C TYR A 61 6.91 -3.39 -7.24
N LEU A 62 7.17 -4.56 -6.63
CA LEU A 62 6.37 -5.11 -5.54
C LEU A 62 7.17 -5.00 -4.24
N MET A 63 6.50 -4.73 -3.12
CA MET A 63 7.12 -4.86 -1.80
C MET A 63 6.27 -5.77 -0.93
N ALA A 64 6.78 -6.96 -0.65
CA ALA A 64 6.22 -7.86 0.34
C ALA A 64 6.72 -7.48 1.74
N ASP A 65 5.80 -7.34 2.70
CA ASP A 65 6.08 -6.96 4.08
C ASP A 65 5.71 -8.09 5.05
N ASP A 66 6.33 -8.05 6.23
CA ASP A 66 6.17 -9.05 7.29
C ASP A 66 6.48 -10.49 6.83
N ILE A 67 7.56 -10.65 6.06
CA ILE A 67 8.03 -11.94 5.53
C ILE A 67 8.91 -12.65 6.57
N THR A 68 8.49 -13.87 6.98
CA THR A 68 9.27 -14.72 7.87
C THR A 68 10.42 -15.45 7.14
N PRO A 69 11.39 -16.04 7.84
CA PRO A 69 12.45 -16.86 7.22
C PRO A 69 11.91 -17.97 6.31
N GLU A 70 10.82 -18.65 6.72
CA GLU A 70 10.19 -19.73 5.93
C GLU A 70 9.55 -19.19 4.64
N LEU A 71 8.86 -18.06 4.72
CA LEU A 71 8.28 -17.40 3.55
C LEU A 71 9.37 -16.86 2.62
N LEU A 72 10.46 -16.36 3.19
CA LEU A 72 11.63 -15.91 2.44
C LEU A 72 12.23 -17.06 1.63
N GLN A 73 12.44 -18.23 2.26
CA GLN A 73 12.93 -19.43 1.59
C GLN A 73 11.98 -19.90 0.49
N ARG A 74 10.69 -19.95 0.78
CA ARG A 74 9.66 -20.47 -0.16
C ARG A 74 9.45 -19.57 -1.38
N HIS A 75 9.39 -18.26 -1.18
CA HIS A 75 8.94 -17.34 -2.22
C HIS A 75 10.06 -16.55 -2.90
N HIS A 76 11.19 -16.35 -2.23
CA HIS A 76 12.23 -15.44 -2.68
C HIS A 76 13.57 -16.12 -2.95
N LYS A 77 13.71 -17.42 -2.60
CA LYS A 77 14.88 -18.22 -2.94
C LYS A 77 14.52 -19.37 -3.88
N LEU A 78 15.52 -19.86 -4.59
CA LEU A 78 15.47 -21.10 -5.36
C LEU A 78 15.65 -22.30 -4.43
N PRO A 79 15.32 -23.54 -4.85
CA PRO A 79 15.60 -24.76 -4.06
C PRO A 79 17.06 -24.90 -3.64
N SER A 80 17.99 -24.37 -4.44
CA SER A 80 19.43 -24.31 -4.13
C SER A 80 19.79 -23.38 -2.97
N GLY A 81 18.83 -22.60 -2.43
CA GLY A 81 19.08 -21.58 -1.41
C GLY A 81 19.53 -20.23 -1.97
N THR A 82 19.83 -20.12 -3.27
CA THR A 82 20.20 -18.86 -3.92
C THR A 82 19.01 -17.94 -4.08
N TRP A 83 19.25 -16.63 -4.10
CA TRP A 83 18.19 -15.63 -4.28
C TRP A 83 17.62 -15.67 -5.70
N LYS A 84 16.31 -15.56 -5.82
CA LYS A 84 15.66 -15.33 -7.12
C LYS A 84 16.07 -13.96 -7.67
N PRO A 85 16.16 -13.80 -9.01
CA PRO A 85 16.59 -12.54 -9.63
C PRO A 85 15.68 -11.34 -9.28
N GLY A 86 16.26 -10.15 -9.29
CA GLY A 86 15.54 -8.89 -9.10
C GLY A 86 15.00 -8.70 -7.67
N ARG A 87 15.67 -9.23 -6.65
CA ARG A 87 15.26 -9.08 -5.24
C ARG A 87 16.18 -8.14 -4.48
N MET A 88 15.55 -7.31 -3.63
CA MET A 88 16.23 -6.63 -2.54
C MET A 88 15.54 -7.03 -1.24
N VAL A 89 16.34 -7.48 -0.28
CA VAL A 89 15.88 -8.03 1.00
C VAL A 89 16.41 -7.16 2.12
N VAL A 90 15.50 -6.65 2.93
CA VAL A 90 15.79 -5.84 4.12
C VAL A 90 15.24 -6.56 5.34
N GLU A 91 16.09 -6.92 6.28
CA GLU A 91 15.66 -7.36 7.60
C GLU A 91 15.29 -6.13 8.43
N THR A 92 14.02 -5.99 8.76
CA THR A 92 13.48 -4.80 9.45
C THR A 92 13.50 -4.92 10.95
N SER A 93 13.49 -6.13 11.45
CA SER A 93 13.67 -6.58 12.85
C SER A 93 14.07 -8.04 12.84
N PRO A 94 14.54 -8.64 13.96
CA PRO A 94 14.91 -10.05 13.98
C PRO A 94 13.83 -10.95 13.37
N GLU A 95 14.22 -11.75 12.38
CA GLU A 95 13.36 -12.71 11.67
C GLU A 95 12.17 -12.12 10.91
N ASN A 96 12.16 -10.82 10.68
CA ASN A 96 11.11 -10.14 9.90
C ASN A 96 11.73 -9.36 8.74
N PHE A 97 11.25 -9.63 7.54
CA PHE A 97 11.82 -9.11 6.30
C PHE A 97 10.82 -8.33 5.46
N GLN A 98 11.34 -7.33 4.78
CA GLN A 98 10.71 -6.70 3.62
C GLN A 98 11.46 -7.11 2.37
N VAL A 99 10.73 -7.55 1.35
CA VAL A 99 11.31 -7.95 0.08
C VAL A 99 10.76 -7.11 -1.05
N TRP A 100 11.63 -6.32 -1.65
CA TRP A 100 11.33 -5.63 -2.90
C TRP A 100 11.63 -6.57 -4.08
N VAL A 101 10.74 -6.56 -5.05
CA VAL A 101 10.86 -7.32 -6.30
C VAL A 101 10.80 -6.34 -7.44
N HIS A 102 11.89 -6.21 -8.20
CA HIS A 102 11.97 -5.39 -9.40
C HIS A 102 11.55 -6.23 -10.61
N SER A 103 10.44 -5.88 -11.23
CA SER A 103 9.90 -6.56 -12.40
C SER A 103 10.48 -5.98 -13.70
N HIS A 104 10.61 -6.83 -14.73
CA HIS A 104 11.01 -6.41 -16.07
C HIS A 104 9.91 -5.61 -16.80
N ARG A 105 8.67 -5.63 -16.29
CA ARG A 105 7.51 -4.90 -16.84
C ARG A 105 6.74 -4.19 -15.75
N PRO A 106 5.95 -3.17 -16.09
CA PRO A 106 5.01 -2.61 -15.13
C PRO A 106 3.98 -3.66 -14.69
N ILE A 107 3.64 -3.64 -13.41
CA ILE A 107 2.71 -4.58 -12.79
C ILE A 107 1.41 -3.84 -12.48
N PRO A 108 0.29 -4.19 -13.12
CA PRO A 108 -1.01 -3.64 -12.80
C PRO A 108 -1.41 -3.86 -11.35
N LEU A 109 -2.26 -3.00 -10.81
CA LEU A 109 -2.68 -3.04 -9.41
C LEU A 109 -3.25 -4.40 -8.99
N GLU A 110 -4.11 -4.99 -9.81
CA GLU A 110 -4.74 -6.28 -9.51
C GLU A 110 -3.70 -7.42 -9.47
N GLU A 111 -2.71 -7.38 -10.37
CA GLU A 111 -1.60 -8.32 -10.33
C GLU A 111 -0.72 -8.12 -9.08
N LYS A 112 -0.50 -6.86 -8.66
CA LYS A 112 0.22 -6.58 -7.41
C LYS A 112 -0.51 -7.20 -6.22
N ARG A 113 -1.83 -7.02 -6.12
CA ARG A 113 -2.65 -7.62 -5.05
C ARG A 113 -2.54 -9.15 -5.05
N TYR A 114 -2.69 -9.76 -6.21
CA TYR A 114 -2.56 -11.21 -6.39
C TYR A 114 -1.21 -11.73 -5.90
N TRP A 115 -0.11 -11.14 -6.41
CA TRP A 115 1.23 -11.59 -6.08
C TRP A 115 1.58 -11.37 -4.61
N LEU A 116 1.19 -10.23 -4.01
CA LEU A 116 1.40 -9.96 -2.60
C LEU A 116 0.64 -10.96 -1.72
N LYS A 117 -0.61 -11.27 -2.06
CA LYS A 117 -1.39 -12.32 -1.39
C LYS A 117 -0.73 -13.69 -1.53
N LYS A 118 -0.24 -14.05 -2.72
CA LYS A 118 0.46 -15.31 -2.97
C LYS A 118 1.76 -15.42 -2.16
N MET A 119 2.48 -14.33 -1.98
CA MET A 119 3.68 -14.25 -1.16
C MET A 119 3.39 -14.17 0.35
N LYS A 120 2.12 -14.17 0.76
CA LYS A 120 1.70 -14.02 2.17
C LYS A 120 2.18 -12.71 2.81
N SER A 121 2.30 -11.66 2.02
CA SER A 121 2.62 -10.32 2.53
C SER A 121 1.47 -9.75 3.37
N ASP A 122 1.82 -8.90 4.35
CA ASP A 122 0.83 -8.14 5.11
C ASP A 122 -0.16 -7.43 4.17
N PRO A 123 -1.49 -7.68 4.31
CA PRO A 123 -2.51 -7.06 3.46
C PRO A 123 -2.77 -5.58 3.79
N GLY A 124 -2.31 -5.10 4.94
CA GLY A 124 -2.67 -3.78 5.48
C GLY A 124 -2.08 -2.57 4.73
N ALA A 125 -1.13 -2.77 3.80
CA ALA A 125 -0.53 -1.67 3.05
C ALA A 125 -1.02 -1.62 1.60
N ASP A 126 -1.33 -0.41 1.10
CA ASP A 126 -1.71 -0.17 -0.29
C ASP A 126 -0.60 -0.68 -1.24
N PRO A 127 -0.88 -1.63 -2.15
CA PRO A 127 0.11 -2.16 -3.06
C PRO A 127 0.68 -1.13 -4.04
N CYS A 128 -0.03 -0.02 -4.29
CA CYS A 128 0.44 1.05 -5.16
C CYS A 128 1.24 2.15 -4.45
N ASN A 129 1.23 2.19 -3.12
CA ASN A 129 1.89 3.27 -2.36
C ASN A 129 2.63 2.71 -1.15
N ARG A 130 3.33 1.58 -1.35
CA ARG A 130 4.10 0.96 -0.26
C ARG A 130 5.39 1.71 0.00
N TRP A 131 5.63 1.94 1.28
CA TRP A 131 6.86 2.49 1.82
C TRP A 131 7.56 1.43 2.66
N GLY A 132 8.78 1.07 2.28
CA GLY A 132 9.59 0.13 3.04
C GLY A 132 10.50 0.84 4.05
N ARG A 133 11.03 0.10 4.99
CA ARG A 133 12.07 0.59 5.91
C ARG A 133 13.34 0.88 5.14
N CYS A 134 13.91 2.06 5.33
CA CYS A 134 15.21 2.35 4.75
C CYS A 134 16.30 1.61 5.52
N PRO A 135 17.10 0.73 4.87
CA PRO A 135 18.18 0.05 5.54
C PRO A 135 19.25 1.02 6.02
N GLY A 136 19.87 0.69 7.16
CA GLY A 136 20.84 1.55 7.83
C GLY A 136 20.23 2.50 8.89
N PHE A 137 18.91 2.49 9.07
CA PHE A 137 18.22 3.19 10.12
C PHE A 137 17.53 2.22 11.09
N ARG A 138 17.30 2.65 12.32
CA ARG A 138 16.66 1.82 13.34
C ARG A 138 15.16 1.75 13.13
N ASN A 139 14.59 0.54 13.32
CA ASN A 139 13.15 0.34 13.37
C ASN A 139 12.62 0.78 14.74
N ARG A 140 11.97 1.92 14.81
CA ARG A 140 11.53 2.57 16.05
C ARG A 140 10.16 2.10 16.57
N LYS A 141 9.62 0.96 16.09
CA LYS A 141 8.42 0.37 16.70
C LYS A 141 8.72 -0.08 18.13
N SER A 142 7.93 0.38 19.11
CA SER A 142 8.15 0.12 20.55
C SER A 142 8.25 -1.38 20.87
N LYS A 143 7.46 -2.22 20.21
CA LYS A 143 7.48 -3.69 20.38
C LYS A 143 8.82 -4.35 20.07
N TYR A 144 9.73 -3.69 19.36
CA TYR A 144 11.04 -4.21 19.00
C TYR A 144 12.18 -3.64 19.85
N ARG A 145 11.87 -2.79 20.83
CA ARG A 145 12.86 -2.29 21.77
C ARG A 145 13.32 -3.40 22.70
N ASN A 146 14.62 -3.67 22.73
CA ASN A 146 15.18 -4.69 23.61
C ASN A 146 15.23 -4.23 25.08
N SER A 147 15.58 -5.13 26.01
CA SER A 147 15.70 -4.85 27.43
C SER A 147 16.72 -3.77 27.78
N GLN A 148 17.73 -3.56 26.93
CA GLN A 148 18.73 -2.49 27.07
C GLN A 148 18.27 -1.16 26.47
N GLY A 149 17.05 -1.08 25.95
CA GLY A 149 16.49 0.14 25.36
C GLY A 149 16.85 0.39 23.89
N PHE A 150 17.57 -0.52 23.22
CA PHE A 150 17.97 -0.38 21.82
C PHE A 150 16.92 -0.91 20.86
N TYR A 151 16.82 -0.25 19.72
CA TYR A 151 15.99 -0.68 18.60
C TYR A 151 16.80 -1.40 17.54
N PRO A 152 16.27 -2.42 16.87
CA PRO A 152 16.97 -3.14 15.81
C PRO A 152 17.29 -2.19 14.63
N LEU A 153 18.43 -2.42 14.00
CA LEU A 153 18.83 -1.76 12.77
C LEU A 153 18.20 -2.49 11.58
N ALA A 154 17.49 -1.76 10.72
CA ALA A 154 17.09 -2.33 9.43
C ALA A 154 18.34 -2.59 8.59
N ARG A 155 18.56 -3.87 8.22
CA ARG A 155 19.78 -4.33 7.54
C ARG A 155 19.47 -4.70 6.09
N LEU A 156 20.28 -4.21 5.16
CA LEU A 156 20.26 -4.70 3.79
C LEU A 156 20.95 -6.08 3.76
N VAL A 157 20.15 -7.13 3.57
CA VAL A 157 20.63 -8.53 3.53
C VAL A 157 21.11 -8.89 2.13
N TRP A 158 20.34 -8.51 1.11
CA TRP A 158 20.62 -8.82 -0.27
C TRP A 158 20.10 -7.71 -1.19
N ALA A 159 20.75 -7.49 -2.32
CA ALA A 159 20.25 -6.68 -3.41
C ALA A 159 20.83 -7.17 -4.74
N ASP A 160 19.96 -7.56 -5.65
CA ASP A 160 20.31 -7.89 -7.03
C ASP A 160 19.83 -6.77 -7.95
N TRP A 161 20.73 -5.93 -8.39
CA TRP A 161 20.47 -4.83 -9.33
C TRP A 161 20.83 -5.15 -10.79
N LYS A 162 21.37 -6.36 -11.06
CA LYS A 162 21.77 -6.78 -12.39
C LYS A 162 20.62 -7.35 -13.19
N TYR A 163 19.69 -8.00 -12.50
CA TYR A 163 18.59 -8.71 -13.10
C TYR A 163 17.25 -8.18 -12.60
N THR A 164 16.23 -8.32 -13.42
CA THR A 164 14.84 -8.12 -13.06
C THR A 164 14.14 -9.46 -12.85
N ALA A 165 13.08 -9.45 -12.08
CA ALA A 165 12.23 -10.60 -11.89
C ALA A 165 11.30 -10.80 -13.07
N ASN A 166 11.21 -12.02 -13.58
CA ASN A 166 10.12 -12.41 -14.47
C ASN A 166 8.86 -12.64 -13.61
N ILE A 167 7.93 -11.69 -13.65
CA ILE A 167 6.62 -11.82 -13.05
C ILE A 167 5.63 -12.08 -14.17
N PRO A 168 5.12 -13.31 -14.30
CA PRO A 168 4.19 -13.64 -15.37
C PRO A 168 2.91 -12.82 -15.22
N PRO A 169 2.31 -12.37 -16.33
CA PRO A 169 1.00 -11.76 -16.31
C PRO A 169 -0.02 -12.74 -15.74
N THR A 170 -0.89 -12.23 -14.89
CA THR A 170 -1.97 -13.02 -14.32
C THR A 170 -3.23 -12.74 -15.12
N VAL A 171 -3.76 -13.73 -15.76
CA VAL A 171 -5.08 -13.64 -16.38
C VAL A 171 -6.08 -13.78 -15.25
N PHE A 172 -6.65 -12.65 -14.82
CA PHE A 172 -7.85 -12.70 -14.00
C PHE A 172 -8.99 -13.10 -14.93
N ILE A 173 -9.34 -14.39 -14.96
CA ILE A 173 -10.64 -14.81 -15.44
C ILE A 173 -11.59 -14.12 -14.46
N LYS A 174 -12.24 -13.05 -14.90
CA LYS A 174 -13.46 -12.61 -14.22
C LYS A 174 -14.37 -13.83 -14.32
N GLU A 175 -14.53 -14.55 -13.22
CA GLU A 175 -15.59 -15.55 -13.16
C GLU A 175 -16.83 -14.83 -13.66
N PRO A 176 -17.55 -15.40 -14.65
CA PRO A 176 -18.81 -14.83 -15.05
C PRO A 176 -19.61 -14.77 -13.74
N TYR A 177 -19.89 -13.56 -13.27
CA TYR A 177 -20.77 -13.32 -12.16
C TYR A 177 -22.04 -14.09 -12.51
N GLU A 178 -22.33 -15.16 -11.78
CA GLU A 178 -23.59 -15.88 -11.94
C GLU A 178 -24.70 -14.84 -11.80
N SER A 179 -25.23 -14.45 -12.93
CA SER A 179 -26.31 -13.49 -13.07
C SER A 179 -27.64 -14.21 -12.81
N GLU A 180 -27.79 -14.78 -11.61
CA GLU A 180 -29.04 -15.43 -11.24
C GLU A 180 -30.16 -14.46 -10.78
N HIS A 181 -30.03 -13.16 -10.99
CA HIS A 181 -31.15 -12.24 -10.74
C HIS A 181 -31.21 -11.03 -11.68
N LEU A 182 -31.04 -11.24 -13.00
CA LEU A 182 -31.29 -10.18 -14.00
C LEU A 182 -32.17 -10.64 -15.17
N SER A 183 -33.21 -11.40 -14.87
CA SER A 183 -34.34 -11.55 -15.78
C SER A 183 -35.46 -10.63 -15.31
N HIS A 184 -35.64 -9.54 -16.02
CA HIS A 184 -36.76 -8.57 -16.03
C HIS A 184 -36.36 -7.11 -15.70
N LEU A 185 -35.57 -6.49 -16.60
CA LEU A 185 -35.64 -5.05 -16.78
C LEU A 185 -35.65 -4.72 -18.27
N PRO A 186 -36.53 -3.84 -18.74
CA PRO A 186 -36.65 -3.47 -20.15
C PRO A 186 -35.41 -2.71 -20.64
N LEU A 187 -34.93 -3.08 -21.81
CA LEU A 187 -33.91 -2.35 -22.57
C LEU A 187 -34.54 -1.07 -23.13
N GLU A 188 -34.39 0.05 -22.44
CA GLU A 188 -34.52 1.37 -23.06
C GLU A 188 -33.21 2.16 -22.86
N GLY A 189 -32.70 2.63 -23.97
CA GLY A 189 -31.51 3.41 -24.26
C GLY A 189 -30.81 4.08 -23.10
N GLY A 190 -29.70 3.51 -22.59
CA GLY A 190 -28.96 4.11 -21.51
C GLY A 190 -27.53 3.58 -21.39
N VAL A 191 -26.66 4.52 -21.24
CA VAL A 191 -25.25 4.41 -20.87
C VAL A 191 -24.96 3.16 -20.04
N CYS A 192 -24.06 2.30 -20.48
CA CYS A 192 -23.61 1.10 -19.79
C CYS A 192 -23.01 1.50 -18.43
N ARG A 193 -23.82 1.48 -17.37
CA ARG A 193 -23.38 1.76 -16.00
C ARG A 193 -22.66 0.51 -15.47
N LEU A 194 -21.37 0.65 -15.18
CA LEU A 194 -20.58 -0.39 -14.51
C LEU A 194 -21.25 -0.80 -13.18
N PRO A 195 -21.26 -2.10 -12.82
CA PRO A 195 -21.89 -2.57 -11.61
C PRO A 195 -21.30 -1.89 -10.35
N VAL A 196 -22.16 -1.48 -9.45
CA VAL A 196 -21.76 -0.90 -8.16
C VAL A 196 -21.44 -2.03 -7.20
N PHE A 197 -20.17 -2.16 -6.83
CA PHE A 197 -19.78 -3.10 -5.79
C PHE A 197 -20.30 -2.64 -4.42
N PRO A 198 -20.66 -3.58 -3.52
CA PRO A 198 -21.11 -3.22 -2.18
C PRO A 198 -20.01 -2.49 -1.39
N ARG A 199 -20.42 -1.66 -0.43
CA ARG A 199 -19.52 -0.86 0.42
C ARG A 199 -18.43 -1.71 1.09
N SER A 200 -18.76 -2.93 1.50
CA SER A 200 -17.81 -3.89 2.10
C SER A 200 -16.61 -4.21 1.21
N HIS A 201 -16.76 -4.07 -0.13
CA HIS A 201 -15.64 -4.26 -1.05
C HIS A 201 -14.55 -3.17 -0.90
N TYR A 202 -14.90 -2.05 -0.31
CA TYR A 202 -14.01 -0.89 -0.09
C TYR A 202 -13.50 -0.80 1.35
N ASP A 203 -13.69 -1.85 2.15
CA ASP A 203 -13.27 -1.88 3.55
C ASP A 203 -11.79 -1.50 3.72
N ARG A 204 -11.56 -0.56 4.65
CA ARG A 204 -10.24 0.00 4.98
C ARG A 204 -9.87 -0.22 6.45
N GLY A 205 -10.65 -1.04 7.17
CA GLY A 205 -10.47 -1.25 8.60
C GLY A 205 -10.88 -0.06 9.47
N ASP A 206 -11.39 1.02 8.84
CA ASP A 206 -11.96 2.21 9.48
C ASP A 206 -13.18 2.66 8.70
N GLU A 207 -14.28 2.88 9.37
CA GLU A 207 -15.58 3.23 8.79
C GLU A 207 -15.50 4.51 7.94
N SER A 208 -14.78 5.53 8.42
CA SER A 208 -14.66 6.80 7.69
C SER A 208 -13.79 6.68 6.43
N ALA A 209 -12.72 5.88 6.50
CA ALA A 209 -11.86 5.60 5.36
C ALA A 209 -12.59 4.73 4.32
N THR A 210 -13.43 3.80 4.77
CA THR A 210 -14.29 2.94 3.94
C THR A 210 -15.34 3.78 3.22
N ASP A 211 -16.04 4.67 3.93
CA ASP A 211 -17.04 5.59 3.36
C ASP A 211 -16.43 6.51 2.31
N PHE A 212 -15.25 7.04 2.58
CA PHE A 212 -14.53 7.89 1.64
C PHE A 212 -14.12 7.13 0.36
N ALA A 213 -13.55 5.92 0.50
CA ALA A 213 -13.15 5.08 -0.63
C ALA A 213 -14.35 4.65 -1.48
N PHE A 214 -15.47 4.29 -0.85
CA PHE A 214 -16.71 3.95 -1.51
C PHE A 214 -17.31 5.16 -2.25
N SER A 215 -17.38 6.32 -1.61
CA SER A 215 -17.85 7.57 -2.23
C SER A 215 -17.05 7.93 -3.49
N MET A 216 -15.71 7.84 -3.43
CA MET A 216 -14.85 8.06 -4.62
C MET A 216 -15.18 7.10 -5.75
N ALA A 217 -15.42 5.83 -5.43
CA ALA A 217 -15.75 4.81 -6.42
C ALA A 217 -17.09 5.10 -7.11
N LEU A 218 -18.08 5.62 -6.37
CA LEU A 218 -19.38 6.01 -6.90
C LEU A 218 -19.27 7.26 -7.79
N PHE A 219 -18.52 8.29 -7.38
CA PHE A 219 -18.27 9.47 -8.21
C PHE A 219 -17.54 9.14 -9.51
N ARG A 220 -16.53 8.25 -9.48
CA ARG A 220 -15.84 7.78 -10.69
C ARG A 220 -16.76 7.03 -11.67
N ARG A 221 -17.93 6.59 -11.21
CA ARG A 221 -19.01 6.01 -12.04
C ARG A 221 -20.04 7.02 -12.50
N GLY A 222 -19.80 8.31 -12.23
CA GLY A 222 -20.70 9.42 -12.65
C GLY A 222 -21.92 9.61 -11.78
N MET A 223 -21.97 9.03 -10.58
CA MET A 223 -23.09 9.24 -9.67
C MET A 223 -23.09 10.64 -9.07
N GLY A 224 -24.28 11.22 -8.91
CA GLY A 224 -24.47 12.50 -8.25
C GLY A 224 -24.34 12.41 -6.72
N GLU A 225 -24.13 13.55 -6.06
CA GLU A 225 -23.97 13.62 -4.59
C GLU A 225 -25.15 12.99 -3.83
N ASN A 226 -26.38 13.16 -4.31
CA ASN A 226 -27.57 12.59 -3.69
C ASN A 226 -27.60 11.05 -3.81
N GLU A 227 -27.14 10.50 -4.92
CA GLU A 227 -27.03 9.05 -5.13
C GLU A 227 -25.95 8.46 -4.22
N VAL A 228 -24.78 9.11 -4.17
CA VAL A 228 -23.68 8.69 -3.26
C VAL A 228 -24.15 8.72 -1.81
N ARG A 229 -24.88 9.74 -1.39
CA ARG A 229 -25.46 9.86 -0.05
C ARG A 229 -26.43 8.72 0.27
N ARG A 230 -27.32 8.42 -0.67
CA ARG A 230 -28.28 7.32 -0.51
C ARG A 230 -27.56 5.99 -0.35
N HIS A 231 -26.58 5.66 -1.20
CA HIS A 231 -25.80 4.45 -1.12
C HIS A 231 -25.02 4.32 0.20
N LEU A 232 -24.46 5.40 0.73
CA LEU A 232 -23.81 5.39 2.05
C LEU A 232 -24.80 5.08 3.16
N LEU A 233 -25.99 5.70 3.15
CA LEU A 233 -27.01 5.47 4.16
C LEU A 233 -27.59 4.05 4.12
N GLU A 234 -27.75 3.48 2.91
CA GLU A 234 -28.25 2.11 2.72
C GLU A 234 -27.25 1.03 3.14
N GLN A 235 -25.94 1.28 2.94
CA GLN A 235 -24.93 0.23 3.10
C GLN A 235 -24.07 0.35 4.35
N ARG A 236 -24.13 1.47 5.06
CA ARG A 236 -23.47 1.61 6.36
C ARG A 236 -24.37 1.12 7.48
N THR A 237 -23.96 0.05 8.15
CA THR A 237 -24.75 -0.62 9.20
C THR A 237 -24.51 -0.06 10.60
N THR A 238 -23.34 0.58 10.84
CA THR A 238 -22.94 1.07 12.18
C THR A 238 -22.66 2.56 12.16
N TRP A 239 -23.32 3.30 13.07
CA TRP A 239 -23.17 4.76 13.23
C TRP A 239 -22.71 5.15 14.65
N GLU A 240 -21.90 4.30 15.28
CA GLU A 240 -21.52 4.41 16.70
C GLU A 240 -20.99 5.79 17.09
N ASN A 241 -20.24 6.46 16.23
CA ASN A 241 -19.67 7.78 16.48
C ASN A 241 -20.56 8.95 16.01
N HIS A 242 -21.74 8.68 15.43
CA HIS A 242 -22.64 9.67 14.83
C HIS A 242 -24.09 9.35 15.11
N THR A 243 -24.43 9.21 16.39
CA THR A 243 -25.79 8.83 16.84
C THR A 243 -26.84 9.95 16.68
N ASN A 244 -26.39 11.21 16.58
CA ASN A 244 -27.27 12.35 16.39
C ASN A 244 -27.48 12.64 14.87
N PRO A 245 -28.74 12.78 14.38
CA PRO A 245 -29.04 13.05 12.98
C PRO A 245 -28.29 14.25 12.38
N LYS A 246 -28.10 15.33 13.18
CA LYS A 246 -27.34 16.53 12.74
C LYS A 246 -25.85 16.23 12.54
N GLN A 247 -25.26 15.43 13.42
CA GLN A 247 -23.85 15.02 13.31
C GLN A 247 -23.65 14.07 12.14
N ASN A 248 -24.60 13.17 11.91
CA ASN A 248 -24.59 12.27 10.75
C ASN A 248 -24.66 13.03 9.43
N ASP A 249 -25.57 14.00 9.31
CA ASP A 249 -25.68 14.84 8.14
C ASP A 249 -24.41 15.66 7.86
N ALA A 250 -23.83 16.26 8.88
CA ALA A 250 -22.58 17.01 8.79
C ALA A 250 -21.39 16.12 8.40
N TYR A 251 -21.34 14.87 8.89
CA TYR A 251 -20.35 13.89 8.52
C TYR A 251 -20.48 13.49 7.04
N LEU A 252 -21.67 13.09 6.61
CA LEU A 252 -21.95 12.69 5.22
C LEU A 252 -21.58 13.81 4.26
N ARG A 253 -22.01 15.04 4.54
CA ARG A 253 -21.73 16.22 3.73
C ARG A 253 -20.22 16.45 3.56
N ARG A 254 -19.43 16.35 4.64
CA ARG A 254 -17.96 16.48 4.60
C ARG A 254 -17.29 15.37 3.81
N THR A 255 -17.69 14.12 4.04
CA THR A 255 -17.10 12.94 3.38
C THR A 255 -17.37 12.96 1.88
N ILE A 256 -18.61 13.22 1.48
CA ILE A 256 -19.06 13.28 0.09
C ILE A 256 -18.36 14.42 -0.65
N SER A 257 -18.37 15.64 -0.09
CA SER A 257 -17.72 16.81 -0.72
C SER A 257 -16.21 16.61 -0.86
N LYS A 258 -15.55 15.97 0.12
CA LYS A 258 -14.12 15.65 0.05
C LYS A 258 -13.84 14.63 -1.05
N ALA A 259 -14.65 13.58 -1.15
CA ALA A 259 -14.51 12.54 -2.17
C ALA A 259 -14.73 13.11 -3.60
N LYS A 260 -15.74 13.95 -3.78
CA LYS A 260 -16.03 14.64 -5.04
C LYS A 260 -14.83 15.48 -5.51
N ARG A 261 -14.34 16.38 -4.67
CA ARG A 261 -13.16 17.22 -4.98
C ARG A 261 -11.93 16.38 -5.34
N PHE A 262 -11.75 15.26 -4.69
CA PHE A 262 -10.61 14.37 -4.96
C PHE A 262 -10.73 13.71 -6.34
N VAL A 263 -11.94 13.33 -6.74
CA VAL A 263 -12.19 12.70 -8.06
C VAL A 263 -12.12 13.73 -9.18
N GLU A 264 -12.62 14.96 -8.96
CA GLU A 264 -12.55 16.06 -9.93
C GLU A 264 -11.13 16.59 -10.16
N ALA A 265 -10.23 16.41 -9.19
CA ALA A 265 -8.81 16.83 -9.27
C ALA A 265 -7.87 15.71 -9.77
N SER A 266 -8.38 14.51 -10.07
CA SER A 266 -7.62 13.34 -10.49
C SER A 266 -7.80 13.01 -11.96
#